data_97bddcaacde4c37d3c99814d01299b75
#
_entry.id   97bddcaacde4c37d3c99814d01299b75
#
_cell.length_a   1.000
_cell.length_b   1.000
_cell.length_c   1.000
_cell.angle_alpha   90.00
_cell.angle_beta   90.00
_cell.angle_gamma   90.00
#
_symmetry.space_group_name_H-M   'P 1'
#
loop_
_entity.id
_entity.type
_entity.pdbx_description
1 polymer ?
#
loop_
_entity_poly.entity_id
_entity_poly.type
_entity_poly.pdbx_seq_one_letter_code
_entity_poly.pdbx_strand_id
1 'polypeptide(L)'
;MELGYFAMPSHPPECGLKEGHDWDLQVLRWLDELGYQEAWIGEHHTAPWEPHPSPDLLLAQAFLQTKNIRLGPGGFLLPYHHPAELANRVAMLDHLSEGRLNFGGAASGLPSDWAMFNVDGMSGQNRDMTREALEIILKMWTEDAPWTHKGKFWTVTKPEPMFDFLKPHIKPKQAPHPPIGVAGLSKGSDTLKLAGERGFIPMSLNLNPAYVGSHWESVEAGAAKTGRKPDRADWRLVREVFVADTDEEAWKLSAGDMMGRMMGEYFLPLLGHFGFKDYLKHAPDVPDTDVTVEYCARRNWIVGSPATVAEKIETIYRDVGGFGVLLVFGFDYKHKPEAWKHSLSLLKHEVLPRLQHLDTRLGRAA
;
A
#
# COMPACT_ATOMS: atom_id res chain seq x y z
N MET A 1 2.87 -18.07 2.15
CA MET A 1 2.87 -16.60 2.40
C MET A 1 4.04 -15.97 1.64
N GLU A 2 3.87 -14.73 1.14
CA GLU A 2 4.90 -13.97 0.46
C GLU A 2 5.24 -12.70 1.22
N LEU A 3 6.39 -12.09 0.92
CA LEU A 3 6.82 -10.82 1.49
C LEU A 3 6.79 -9.73 0.43
N GLY A 4 6.28 -8.58 0.82
CA GLY A 4 6.35 -7.36 0.06
C GLY A 4 6.70 -6.17 0.94
N TYR A 5 6.59 -4.98 0.40
CA TYR A 5 6.93 -3.72 1.06
C TYR A 5 5.87 -2.65 0.77
N PHE A 6 5.63 -1.80 1.73
CA PHE A 6 4.74 -0.66 1.58
C PHE A 6 5.40 0.58 2.18
N ALA A 7 5.64 1.58 1.39
CA ALA A 7 6.20 2.83 1.87
C ALA A 7 5.30 4.02 1.51
N MET A 8 5.09 4.88 2.50
CA MET A 8 4.60 6.23 2.29
C MET A 8 5.79 7.19 2.22
N PRO A 9 6.84 6.94 1.42
CA PRO A 9 8.20 7.46 1.57
C PRO A 9 8.40 8.41 2.75
N SER A 10 8.57 7.80 3.93
CA SER A 10 8.48 8.53 5.20
C SER A 10 9.86 8.92 5.67
N HIS A 11 10.11 10.23 5.72
CA HIS A 11 11.38 10.82 6.11
C HIS A 11 11.17 11.87 7.20
N PRO A 12 12.12 12.02 8.15
CA PRO A 12 12.06 13.15 9.08
C PRO A 12 11.99 14.48 8.33
N PRO A 13 11.23 15.48 8.82
CA PRO A 13 11.05 16.76 8.12
C PRO A 13 12.34 17.52 7.81
N GLU A 14 13.42 17.25 8.53
CA GLU A 14 14.75 17.79 8.26
C GLU A 14 15.51 17.08 7.12
N CYS A 15 15.00 15.95 6.64
CA CYS A 15 15.60 15.21 5.52
C CYS A 15 15.40 15.97 4.20
N GLY A 16 16.46 16.12 3.41
CA GLY A 16 16.36 16.66 2.06
C GLY A 16 15.60 15.72 1.12
N LEU A 17 14.75 16.29 0.24
CA LEU A 17 13.93 15.49 -0.70
C LEU A 17 14.77 14.51 -1.54
N LYS A 18 15.92 14.97 -2.05
CA LYS A 18 16.81 14.11 -2.84
C LYS A 18 17.42 12.99 -2.01
N GLU A 19 17.77 13.27 -0.77
CA GLU A 19 18.37 12.33 0.16
C GLU A 19 17.36 11.22 0.54
N GLY A 20 16.10 11.60 0.81
CA GLY A 20 15.01 10.65 1.04
C GLY A 20 14.75 9.78 -0.19
N HIS A 21 14.65 10.40 -1.36
CA HIS A 21 14.47 9.69 -2.61
C HIS A 21 15.58 8.65 -2.90
N ASP A 22 16.85 9.02 -2.65
CA ASP A 22 17.97 8.09 -2.82
C ASP A 22 17.91 6.90 -1.85
N TRP A 23 17.44 7.15 -0.63
CA TRP A 23 17.18 6.10 0.35
C TRP A 23 16.11 5.13 -0.16
N ASP A 24 14.97 5.65 -0.63
CA ASP A 24 13.89 4.82 -1.14
C ASP A 24 14.34 3.95 -2.32
N LEU A 25 15.07 4.53 -3.27
CA LEU A 25 15.67 3.77 -4.37
C LEU A 25 16.63 2.67 -3.87
N GLN A 26 17.42 2.97 -2.83
CA GLN A 26 18.32 1.99 -2.25
C GLN A 26 17.57 0.83 -1.61
N VAL A 27 16.49 1.12 -0.88
CA VAL A 27 15.64 0.08 -0.28
C VAL A 27 15.01 -0.79 -1.35
N LEU A 28 14.45 -0.22 -2.42
CA LEU A 28 13.85 -0.99 -3.52
C LEU A 28 14.85 -1.93 -4.21
N ARG A 29 16.12 -1.52 -4.34
CA ARG A 29 17.19 -2.42 -4.83
C ARG A 29 17.43 -3.58 -3.88
N TRP A 30 17.52 -3.33 -2.57
CA TRP A 30 17.69 -4.41 -1.59
C TRP A 30 16.52 -5.39 -1.59
N LEU A 31 15.28 -4.90 -1.73
CA LEU A 31 14.10 -5.76 -1.80
C LEU A 31 14.15 -6.69 -3.03
N ASP A 32 14.56 -6.18 -4.19
CA ASP A 32 14.76 -7.00 -5.41
C ASP A 32 15.87 -8.04 -5.22
N GLU A 33 17.03 -7.63 -4.66
CA GLU A 33 18.17 -8.51 -4.36
C GLU A 33 17.80 -9.62 -3.36
N LEU A 34 17.00 -9.30 -2.34
CA LEU A 34 16.52 -10.23 -1.31
C LEU A 34 15.35 -11.10 -1.79
N GLY A 35 14.79 -10.84 -2.97
CA GLY A 35 13.71 -11.63 -3.54
C GLY A 35 12.33 -11.36 -2.89
N TYR A 36 12.05 -10.12 -2.47
CA TYR A 36 10.71 -9.68 -2.15
C TYR A 36 9.86 -9.64 -3.42
N GLN A 37 8.56 -9.94 -3.29
CA GLN A 37 7.70 -10.10 -4.46
C GLN A 37 7.20 -8.76 -5.02
N GLU A 38 6.88 -7.83 -4.14
CA GLU A 38 6.26 -6.56 -4.53
C GLU A 38 6.61 -5.42 -3.58
N ALA A 39 6.56 -4.18 -4.10
CA ALA A 39 6.60 -2.98 -3.28
C ALA A 39 5.58 -1.95 -3.78
N TRP A 40 4.96 -1.24 -2.83
CA TRP A 40 3.92 -0.24 -3.05
C TRP A 40 4.35 1.09 -2.46
N ILE A 41 4.27 2.15 -3.26
CA ILE A 41 4.77 3.49 -2.90
C ILE A 41 3.62 4.48 -2.85
N GLY A 42 3.41 5.11 -1.70
CA GLY A 42 2.33 6.06 -1.48
C GLY A 42 2.54 7.43 -2.11
N GLU A 43 1.47 8.23 -2.10
CA GLU A 43 1.44 9.61 -2.59
C GLU A 43 0.88 10.52 -1.50
N HIS A 44 1.62 11.60 -1.14
CA HIS A 44 1.14 12.70 -0.31
C HIS A 44 1.74 14.03 -0.78
N HIS A 45 0.97 15.12 -0.59
CA HIS A 45 1.35 16.44 -1.08
C HIS A 45 1.69 17.42 0.03
N THR A 46 1.08 17.27 1.20
CA THR A 46 1.14 18.25 2.30
C THR A 46 1.66 17.70 3.62
N ALA A 47 2.11 16.44 3.64
CA ALA A 47 2.65 15.79 4.83
C ALA A 47 4.18 15.98 4.89
N PRO A 48 4.74 16.76 5.85
CA PRO A 48 6.19 16.98 5.93
C PRO A 48 7.00 15.69 6.19
N TRP A 49 6.38 14.70 6.82
CA TRP A 49 6.97 13.38 7.05
C TRP A 49 6.87 12.45 5.83
N GLU A 50 6.01 12.76 4.87
CA GLU A 50 5.73 11.93 3.69
C GLU A 50 5.77 12.80 2.43
N PRO A 51 6.92 13.45 2.12
CA PRO A 51 7.03 14.45 1.07
C PRO A 51 7.16 13.80 -0.31
N HIS A 52 6.16 13.02 -0.74
CA HIS A 52 6.23 12.20 -1.94
C HIS A 52 5.01 12.36 -2.87
N PRO A 53 4.97 13.46 -3.67
CA PRO A 53 3.79 13.79 -4.49
C PRO A 53 3.70 13.04 -5.83
N SER A 54 4.70 12.26 -6.21
CA SER A 54 4.77 11.59 -7.53
C SER A 54 5.46 10.23 -7.42
N PRO A 55 4.74 9.18 -6.99
CA PRO A 55 5.31 7.84 -6.87
C PRO A 55 5.85 7.29 -8.20
N ASP A 56 5.27 7.68 -9.32
CA ASP A 56 5.72 7.29 -10.66
C ASP A 56 7.14 7.74 -11.01
N LEU A 57 7.60 8.88 -10.48
CA LEU A 57 8.99 9.34 -10.67
C LEU A 57 10.00 8.41 -9.98
N LEU A 58 9.68 7.94 -8.78
CA LEU A 58 10.49 6.95 -8.07
C LEU A 58 10.43 5.60 -8.77
N LEU A 59 9.23 5.14 -9.12
CA LEU A 59 9.01 3.84 -9.77
C LEU A 59 9.71 3.75 -11.12
N ALA A 60 9.67 4.80 -11.95
CA ALA A 60 10.36 4.83 -13.23
C ALA A 60 11.88 4.63 -13.08
N GLN A 61 12.49 5.23 -12.07
CA GLN A 61 13.92 5.05 -11.77
C GLN A 61 14.20 3.68 -11.16
N ALA A 62 13.31 3.19 -10.28
CA ALA A 62 13.45 1.88 -9.63
C ALA A 62 13.36 0.73 -10.65
N PHE A 63 12.50 0.82 -11.66
CA PHE A 63 12.40 -0.21 -12.72
C PHE A 63 13.71 -0.38 -13.51
N LEU A 64 14.51 0.67 -13.66
CA LEU A 64 15.83 0.59 -14.29
C LEU A 64 16.89 -0.06 -13.39
N GLN A 65 16.64 -0.11 -12.07
CA GLN A 65 17.60 -0.57 -11.06
C GLN A 65 17.20 -1.90 -10.43
N THR A 66 16.06 -2.46 -10.80
CA THR A 66 15.51 -3.73 -10.32
C THR A 66 15.17 -4.66 -11.47
N LYS A 67 15.10 -5.98 -11.23
CA LYS A 67 14.90 -6.99 -12.28
C LYS A 67 13.64 -7.84 -12.10
N ASN A 68 13.27 -8.16 -10.85
CA ASN A 68 12.27 -9.18 -10.56
C ASN A 68 11.06 -8.62 -9.81
N ILE A 69 11.29 -7.74 -8.84
CA ILE A 69 10.25 -7.21 -7.97
C ILE A 69 9.18 -6.48 -8.76
N ARG A 70 7.92 -6.71 -8.42
CA ARG A 70 6.81 -5.92 -8.92
C ARG A 70 6.70 -4.64 -8.11
N LEU A 71 6.53 -3.51 -8.77
CA LEU A 71 6.45 -2.20 -8.13
C LEU A 71 5.15 -1.51 -8.52
N GLY A 72 4.56 -0.76 -7.61
CA GLY A 72 3.36 0.01 -7.91
C GLY A 72 3.14 1.19 -6.98
N PRO A 73 2.34 2.18 -7.40
CA PRO A 73 1.86 3.19 -6.46
C PRO A 73 1.01 2.53 -5.38
N GLY A 74 1.13 2.98 -4.14
CA GLY A 74 0.42 2.39 -3.02
C GLY A 74 -0.63 3.28 -2.31
N GLY A 75 -1.30 4.22 -3.06
CA GLY A 75 -1.67 4.36 -4.45
C GLY A 75 -1.57 5.78 -4.99
N PHE A 76 -1.87 5.92 -6.26
CA PHE A 76 -2.21 7.24 -6.80
C PHE A 76 -3.47 7.76 -6.12
N LEU A 77 -3.44 9.03 -5.71
CA LEU A 77 -4.60 9.71 -5.14
C LEU A 77 -5.52 10.17 -6.28
N LEU A 78 -6.36 9.26 -6.76
CA LEU A 78 -7.12 9.43 -8.00
C LEU A 78 -7.92 10.74 -8.11
N PRO A 79 -8.44 11.33 -7.02
CA PRO A 79 -9.12 12.64 -7.09
C PRO A 79 -8.25 13.79 -7.58
N TYR A 80 -6.93 13.66 -7.52
CA TYR A 80 -5.98 14.75 -7.85
C TYR A 80 -5.40 14.63 -9.26
N HIS A 81 -5.71 13.55 -9.97
CA HIS A 81 -5.24 13.29 -11.32
C HIS A 81 -6.37 13.34 -12.34
N HIS A 82 -6.10 13.90 -13.52
CA HIS A 82 -7.04 13.74 -14.62
C HIS A 82 -7.00 12.28 -15.14
N PRO A 83 -8.12 11.53 -15.12
CA PRO A 83 -8.08 10.06 -15.32
C PRO A 83 -7.55 9.65 -16.70
N ALA A 84 -7.78 10.42 -17.77
CA ALA A 84 -7.25 10.10 -19.09
C ALA A 84 -5.72 10.29 -19.17
N GLU A 85 -5.19 11.33 -18.50
CA GLU A 85 -3.75 11.56 -18.41
C GLU A 85 -3.09 10.46 -17.60
N LEU A 86 -3.64 10.16 -16.44
CA LEU A 86 -3.12 9.10 -15.57
C LEU A 86 -3.15 7.73 -16.26
N ALA A 87 -4.22 7.41 -17.00
CA ALA A 87 -4.31 6.16 -17.77
C ALA A 87 -3.15 6.00 -18.77
N ASN A 88 -2.80 7.08 -19.51
CA ASN A 88 -1.68 7.06 -20.43
C ASN A 88 -0.33 6.93 -19.72
N ARG A 89 -0.14 7.67 -18.64
CA ARG A 89 1.10 7.65 -17.84
C ARG A 89 1.35 6.28 -17.22
N VAL A 90 0.32 5.66 -16.63
CA VAL A 90 0.39 4.32 -16.06
C VAL A 90 0.65 3.27 -17.14
N ALA A 91 -0.03 3.36 -18.29
CA ALA A 91 0.23 2.44 -19.40
C ALA A 91 1.67 2.55 -19.91
N MET A 92 2.20 3.77 -20.04
CA MET A 92 3.61 3.98 -20.39
C MET A 92 4.56 3.38 -19.35
N LEU A 93 4.27 3.58 -18.06
CA LEU A 93 5.08 3.03 -16.98
C LEU A 93 5.05 1.48 -16.98
N ASP A 94 3.92 0.87 -17.35
CA ASP A 94 3.80 -0.58 -17.48
C ASP A 94 4.69 -1.13 -18.62
N HIS A 95 4.80 -0.42 -19.73
CA HIS A 95 5.77 -0.77 -20.78
C HIS A 95 7.22 -0.62 -20.31
N LEU A 96 7.57 0.49 -19.61
CA LEU A 96 8.92 0.72 -19.07
C LEU A 96 9.31 -0.32 -18.02
N SER A 97 8.35 -0.84 -17.27
CA SER A 97 8.54 -1.89 -16.27
C SER A 97 8.63 -3.28 -16.87
N GLU A 98 8.39 -3.43 -18.18
CA GLU A 98 8.25 -4.72 -18.84
C GLU A 98 7.14 -5.62 -18.26
N GLY A 99 6.06 -5.01 -17.75
CA GLY A 99 4.92 -5.72 -17.17
C GLY A 99 5.11 -6.08 -15.69
N ARG A 100 6.06 -5.46 -15.00
CA ARG A 100 6.23 -5.58 -13.54
C ARG A 100 5.47 -4.54 -12.74
N LEU A 101 4.68 -3.69 -13.41
CA LEU A 101 3.86 -2.68 -12.73
C LEU A 101 2.66 -3.33 -12.05
N ASN A 102 2.38 -2.93 -10.82
CA ASN A 102 1.06 -2.97 -10.19
C ASN A 102 0.44 -1.56 -10.24
N PHE A 103 -0.88 -1.46 -10.24
CA PHE A 103 -1.57 -0.16 -10.22
C PHE A 103 -2.35 -0.03 -8.92
N GLY A 104 -1.98 0.89 -8.06
CA GLY A 104 -2.73 1.20 -6.85
C GLY A 104 -3.48 2.52 -6.97
N GLY A 105 -4.74 2.52 -6.55
CA GLY A 105 -5.58 3.71 -6.48
C GLY A 105 -6.11 3.95 -5.07
N ALA A 106 -6.13 5.21 -4.64
CA ALA A 106 -6.63 5.63 -3.34
C ALA A 106 -7.43 6.93 -3.42
N ALA A 107 -8.24 7.18 -2.38
CA ALA A 107 -9.13 8.34 -2.33
C ALA A 107 -8.53 9.57 -1.61
N SER A 108 -7.32 9.44 -1.06
CA SER A 108 -6.71 10.37 -0.10
C SER A 108 -7.41 10.42 1.26
N GLY A 109 -6.62 10.64 2.30
CA GLY A 109 -7.09 10.75 3.69
C GLY A 109 -6.70 12.05 4.39
N LEU A 110 -5.85 12.91 3.80
CA LEU A 110 -5.36 14.12 4.44
C LEU A 110 -6.22 15.35 4.09
N PRO A 111 -6.81 16.04 5.07
CA PRO A 111 -7.61 17.26 4.83
C PRO A 111 -6.84 18.38 4.16
N SER A 112 -5.54 18.49 4.43
CA SER A 112 -4.68 19.49 3.79
C SER A 112 -4.47 19.22 2.30
N ASP A 113 -4.34 17.94 1.90
CA ASP A 113 -4.33 17.56 0.49
C ASP A 113 -5.69 17.86 -0.16
N TRP A 114 -6.81 17.55 0.51
CA TRP A 114 -8.15 17.92 0.01
C TRP A 114 -8.29 19.41 -0.25
N ALA A 115 -7.84 20.23 0.70
CA ALA A 115 -7.89 21.69 0.58
C ALA A 115 -7.03 22.19 -0.60
N MET A 116 -5.83 21.63 -0.79
CA MET A 116 -4.91 21.98 -1.87
C MET A 116 -5.53 21.72 -3.25
N PHE A 117 -6.26 20.60 -3.40
CA PHE A 117 -6.87 20.18 -4.66
C PHE A 117 -8.36 20.53 -4.77
N ASN A 118 -8.91 21.29 -3.82
CA ASN A 118 -10.32 21.68 -3.81
C ASN A 118 -11.29 20.47 -3.86
N VAL A 119 -11.00 19.45 -3.07
CA VAL A 119 -11.81 18.23 -2.94
C VAL A 119 -12.49 18.22 -1.57
N ASP A 120 -13.80 17.97 -1.53
CA ASP A 120 -14.54 17.82 -0.26
C ASP A 120 -14.47 16.35 0.22
N GLY A 121 -13.37 16.00 0.90
CA GLY A 121 -13.19 14.68 1.47
C GLY A 121 -14.14 14.37 2.64
N MET A 122 -14.63 15.39 3.34
CA MET A 122 -15.57 15.21 4.46
C MET A 122 -16.94 14.73 3.98
N SER A 123 -17.42 15.24 2.84
CA SER A 123 -18.68 14.77 2.24
C SER A 123 -18.56 13.41 1.53
N GLY A 124 -17.31 12.90 1.37
CA GLY A 124 -17.04 11.69 0.61
C GLY A 124 -16.85 11.91 -0.90
N GLN A 125 -16.77 13.17 -1.34
CA GLN A 125 -16.52 13.51 -2.75
C GLN A 125 -15.26 12.81 -3.30
N ASN A 126 -14.19 12.73 -2.51
CA ASN A 126 -12.96 12.02 -2.86
C ASN A 126 -13.19 10.55 -3.23
N ARG A 127 -14.11 9.87 -2.54
CA ARG A 127 -14.46 8.46 -2.82
C ARG A 127 -15.27 8.33 -4.11
N ASP A 128 -16.22 9.25 -4.35
CA ASP A 128 -16.97 9.29 -5.59
C ASP A 128 -16.06 9.57 -6.79
N MET A 129 -15.15 10.55 -6.65
CA MET A 129 -14.12 10.84 -7.65
C MET A 129 -13.23 9.64 -7.93
N THR A 130 -12.76 8.95 -6.89
CA THR A 130 -11.94 7.74 -7.05
C THR A 130 -12.65 6.68 -7.88
N ARG A 131 -13.92 6.44 -7.62
CA ARG A 131 -14.72 5.45 -8.36
C ARG A 131 -14.89 5.85 -9.83
N GLU A 132 -15.23 7.11 -10.09
CA GLU A 132 -15.40 7.63 -11.44
C GLU A 132 -14.08 7.64 -12.22
N ALA A 133 -12.97 8.08 -11.59
CA ALA A 133 -11.65 8.05 -12.21
C ALA A 133 -11.21 6.63 -12.60
N LEU A 134 -11.40 5.68 -11.70
CA LEU A 134 -11.05 4.28 -11.97
C LEU A 134 -11.88 3.69 -13.13
N GLU A 135 -13.17 4.01 -13.20
CA GLU A 135 -14.01 3.59 -14.32
C GLU A 135 -13.48 4.14 -15.66
N ILE A 136 -13.14 5.42 -15.72
CA ILE A 136 -12.60 6.05 -16.93
C ILE A 136 -11.24 5.41 -17.29
N ILE A 137 -10.36 5.21 -16.33
CA ILE A 137 -9.05 4.58 -16.54
C ILE A 137 -9.21 3.19 -17.15
N LEU A 138 -10.08 2.37 -16.59
CA LEU A 138 -10.34 1.02 -17.09
C LEU A 138 -10.91 1.05 -18.50
N LYS A 139 -11.85 1.95 -18.80
CA LYS A 139 -12.39 2.14 -20.17
C LYS A 139 -11.30 2.56 -21.15
N MET A 140 -10.39 3.46 -20.76
CA MET A 140 -9.25 3.84 -21.60
C MET A 140 -8.39 2.64 -22.00
N TRP A 141 -8.20 1.69 -21.08
CA TRP A 141 -7.35 0.53 -21.32
C TRP A 141 -8.05 -0.61 -22.06
N THR A 142 -9.34 -0.82 -21.84
CA THR A 142 -10.06 -2.02 -22.30
C THR A 142 -10.97 -1.81 -23.50
N GLU A 143 -11.50 -0.62 -23.69
CA GLU A 143 -12.41 -0.34 -24.80
C GLU A 143 -11.67 0.25 -26.02
N ASP A 144 -11.89 -0.30 -27.21
CA ASP A 144 -11.23 0.16 -28.45
C ASP A 144 -12.07 1.19 -29.20
N ALA A 145 -13.37 1.01 -29.22
CA ALA A 145 -14.30 1.94 -29.90
C ALA A 145 -14.25 3.33 -29.27
N PRO A 146 -14.52 4.38 -30.03
CA PRO A 146 -14.70 5.73 -29.52
C PRO A 146 -15.87 5.82 -28.53
N TRP A 147 -15.73 6.64 -27.51
CA TRP A 147 -16.75 6.90 -26.51
C TRP A 147 -16.60 8.28 -25.87
N THR A 148 -17.65 8.76 -25.22
CA THR A 148 -17.61 9.92 -24.34
C THR A 148 -18.22 9.54 -23.00
N HIS A 149 -17.43 9.68 -21.93
CA HIS A 149 -17.90 9.63 -20.55
C HIS A 149 -18.27 11.05 -20.11
N LYS A 150 -19.51 11.24 -19.69
CA LYS A 150 -19.99 12.48 -19.07
C LYS A 150 -20.37 12.17 -17.63
N GLY A 151 -19.40 12.27 -16.74
CA GLY A 151 -19.56 11.95 -15.33
C GLY A 151 -19.94 13.17 -14.48
N LYS A 152 -19.93 12.97 -13.19
CA LYS A 152 -20.14 14.03 -12.18
C LYS A 152 -18.94 14.96 -12.09
N PHE A 153 -17.72 14.42 -12.25
CA PHE A 153 -16.46 15.14 -12.04
C PHE A 153 -15.66 15.34 -13.31
N TRP A 154 -15.72 14.39 -14.25
CA TRP A 154 -14.97 14.49 -15.50
C TRP A 154 -15.84 14.26 -16.72
N THR A 155 -15.50 14.98 -17.79
CA THR A 155 -15.92 14.65 -19.14
C THR A 155 -14.68 14.22 -19.92
N VAL A 156 -14.65 12.96 -20.35
CA VAL A 156 -13.54 12.40 -21.11
C VAL A 156 -14.06 11.79 -22.40
N THR A 157 -13.42 12.14 -23.51
CA THR A 157 -13.74 11.58 -24.81
C THR A 157 -12.55 10.80 -25.37
N LYS A 158 -12.77 9.54 -25.72
CA LYS A 158 -11.92 8.80 -26.63
C LYS A 158 -12.40 9.06 -28.04
N PRO A 159 -11.73 9.96 -28.81
CA PRO A 159 -12.25 10.44 -30.08
C PRO A 159 -12.19 9.38 -31.17
N GLU A 160 -13.00 9.59 -32.24
CA GLU A 160 -12.77 8.94 -33.52
C GLU A 160 -11.35 9.26 -34.03
N PRO A 161 -10.74 8.37 -34.82
CA PRO A 161 -9.47 8.69 -35.46
C PRO A 161 -9.57 9.97 -36.30
N MET A 162 -8.65 10.91 -36.07
CA MET A 162 -8.53 12.13 -36.84
C MET A 162 -7.45 11.92 -37.91
N PHE A 163 -7.74 12.34 -39.14
CA PHE A 163 -6.83 12.17 -40.29
C PHE A 163 -6.40 10.69 -40.50
N ASP A 164 -7.25 9.74 -40.12
CA ASP A 164 -7.06 8.28 -40.18
C ASP A 164 -5.97 7.71 -39.26
N PHE A 165 -5.15 8.53 -38.59
CA PHE A 165 -4.04 8.07 -37.77
C PHE A 165 -3.96 8.65 -36.36
N LEU A 166 -4.49 9.84 -36.07
CA LEU A 166 -4.46 10.44 -34.73
C LEU A 166 -5.56 9.83 -33.86
N LYS A 167 -5.20 8.96 -32.98
CA LYS A 167 -6.13 8.31 -32.02
C LYS A 167 -5.41 7.94 -30.71
N PRO A 168 -6.11 7.87 -29.58
CA PRO A 168 -5.59 7.22 -28.38
C PRO A 168 -5.25 5.76 -28.68
N HIS A 169 -3.98 5.35 -28.46
CA HIS A 169 -3.50 4.02 -28.81
C HIS A 169 -2.65 3.37 -27.74
N ILE A 170 -2.27 4.12 -26.69
CA ILE A 170 -1.43 3.60 -25.62
C ILE A 170 -2.31 2.77 -24.68
N LYS A 171 -2.00 1.48 -24.58
CA LYS A 171 -2.59 0.53 -23.63
C LYS A 171 -1.49 -0.06 -22.75
N PRO A 172 -1.81 -0.53 -21.56
CA PRO A 172 -0.84 -1.28 -20.75
C PRO A 172 -0.25 -2.48 -21.52
N LYS A 173 0.97 -2.83 -21.18
CA LYS A 173 1.62 -4.07 -21.66
C LYS A 173 0.91 -5.30 -21.10
N GLN A 174 0.46 -5.23 -19.87
CA GLN A 174 -0.32 -6.29 -19.21
C GLN A 174 -1.78 -6.23 -19.65
N ALA A 175 -2.34 -7.33 -20.14
CA ALA A 175 -3.71 -7.42 -20.58
C ALA A 175 -4.61 -8.10 -19.52
N PRO A 176 -5.83 -7.59 -19.24
CA PRO A 176 -6.43 -6.39 -19.82
C PRO A 176 -5.91 -5.09 -19.20
N HIS A 177 -5.22 -5.17 -18.08
CA HIS A 177 -4.58 -4.09 -17.35
C HIS A 177 -3.60 -4.67 -16.31
N PRO A 178 -2.69 -3.85 -15.71
CA PRO A 178 -1.89 -4.26 -14.56
C PRO A 178 -2.76 -4.74 -13.39
N PRO A 179 -2.27 -5.62 -12.51
CA PRO A 179 -2.97 -5.94 -11.27
C PRO A 179 -3.30 -4.67 -10.49
N ILE A 180 -4.56 -4.54 -10.03
CA ILE A 180 -5.04 -3.33 -9.35
C ILE A 180 -5.14 -3.56 -7.86
N GLY A 181 -4.49 -2.71 -7.06
CA GLY A 181 -4.57 -2.72 -5.61
C GLY A 181 -5.38 -1.54 -5.07
N VAL A 182 -6.14 -1.77 -4.01
CA VAL A 182 -6.85 -0.71 -3.28
C VAL A 182 -6.69 -0.88 -1.78
N ALA A 183 -6.38 0.20 -1.10
CA ALA A 183 -6.18 0.20 0.34
C ALA A 183 -7.47 0.48 1.11
N GLY A 184 -7.66 -0.19 2.24
CA GLY A 184 -8.74 0.05 3.19
C GLY A 184 -8.21 0.37 4.58
N LEU A 185 -8.84 1.37 5.21
CA LEU A 185 -8.51 1.82 6.55
C LEU A 185 -9.67 1.60 7.53
N SER A 186 -10.89 1.89 7.13
CA SER A 186 -12.05 1.87 8.02
C SER A 186 -12.73 0.51 8.08
N LYS A 187 -13.37 0.21 9.20
CA LYS A 187 -14.32 -0.89 9.31
C LYS A 187 -15.45 -0.69 8.29
N GLY A 188 -15.82 -1.75 7.56
CA GLY A 188 -16.83 -1.64 6.49
C GLY A 188 -16.35 -0.86 5.25
N SER A 189 -15.04 -0.82 5.00
CA SER A 189 -14.38 -0.06 3.93
C SER A 189 -15.02 -0.26 2.56
N ASP A 190 -15.46 0.84 1.93
CA ASP A 190 -16.05 0.80 0.58
C ASP A 190 -14.99 0.48 -0.50
N THR A 191 -13.72 0.83 -0.27
CA THR A 191 -12.63 0.44 -1.18
C THR A 191 -12.36 -1.05 -1.13
N LEU A 192 -12.44 -1.68 0.05
CA LEU A 192 -12.32 -3.14 0.17
C LEU A 192 -13.55 -3.87 -0.38
N LYS A 193 -14.76 -3.31 -0.27
CA LYS A 193 -15.93 -3.83 -0.97
C LYS A 193 -15.72 -3.76 -2.49
N LEU A 194 -15.17 -2.65 -3.00
CA LEU A 194 -14.85 -2.52 -4.42
C LEU A 194 -13.79 -3.55 -4.85
N ALA A 195 -12.79 -3.83 -3.99
CA ALA A 195 -11.82 -4.89 -4.26
C ALA A 195 -12.52 -6.25 -4.47
N GLY A 196 -13.41 -6.63 -3.57
CA GLY A 196 -14.18 -7.88 -3.70
C GLY A 196 -15.06 -7.90 -4.95
N GLU A 197 -15.79 -6.80 -5.22
CA GLU A 197 -16.69 -6.66 -6.36
C GLU A 197 -15.94 -6.78 -7.71
N ARG A 198 -14.76 -6.20 -7.81
CA ARG A 198 -13.99 -6.15 -9.07
C ARG A 198 -12.90 -7.22 -9.18
N GLY A 199 -12.54 -7.90 -8.10
CA GLY A 199 -11.42 -8.83 -8.05
C GLY A 199 -10.08 -8.11 -8.01
N PHE A 200 -10.02 -6.95 -7.37
CA PHE A 200 -8.77 -6.20 -7.13
C PHE A 200 -8.05 -6.75 -5.89
N ILE A 201 -6.79 -6.41 -5.75
CA ILE A 201 -5.95 -6.77 -4.62
C ILE A 201 -6.38 -5.94 -3.39
N PRO A 202 -6.95 -6.56 -2.35
CA PRO A 202 -7.27 -5.85 -1.12
C PRO A 202 -6.02 -5.65 -0.28
N MET A 203 -5.79 -4.41 0.19
CA MET A 203 -4.70 -4.06 1.10
C MET A 203 -5.26 -3.47 2.38
N SER A 204 -4.85 -4.00 3.53
CA SER A 204 -5.20 -3.48 4.84
C SER A 204 -3.99 -2.80 5.45
N LEU A 205 -4.17 -1.53 5.86
CA LEU A 205 -3.11 -0.74 6.46
C LEU A 205 -2.77 -1.21 7.88
N ASN A 206 -1.70 -0.71 8.42
CA ASN A 206 -1.04 -1.07 9.67
C ASN A 206 -1.82 -0.64 10.94
N LEU A 207 -2.99 -1.21 11.14
CA LEU A 207 -3.85 -1.01 12.31
C LEU A 207 -3.75 -2.21 13.27
N ASN A 208 -4.45 -2.16 14.40
CA ASN A 208 -4.48 -3.30 15.31
C ASN A 208 -5.02 -4.57 14.61
N PRO A 209 -4.41 -5.74 14.79
CA PRO A 209 -4.84 -6.98 14.13
C PRO A 209 -6.31 -7.35 14.34
N ALA A 210 -6.85 -7.14 15.55
CA ALA A 210 -8.26 -7.40 15.84
C ALA A 210 -9.20 -6.52 15.01
N TYR A 211 -8.79 -5.28 14.73
CA TYR A 211 -9.54 -4.38 13.86
C TYR A 211 -9.43 -4.79 12.39
N VAL A 212 -8.21 -5.09 11.93
CA VAL A 212 -7.92 -5.47 10.55
C VAL A 212 -8.66 -6.75 10.15
N GLY A 213 -8.85 -7.71 11.07
CA GLY A 213 -9.61 -8.94 10.81
C GLY A 213 -10.99 -8.70 10.21
N SER A 214 -11.67 -7.59 10.61
CA SER A 214 -12.98 -7.21 10.07
C SER A 214 -12.96 -6.70 8.62
N HIS A 215 -11.80 -6.39 8.05
CA HIS A 215 -11.68 -5.89 6.69
C HIS A 215 -12.04 -6.95 5.64
N TRP A 216 -11.78 -8.22 5.93
CA TRP A 216 -12.12 -9.30 5.01
C TRP A 216 -13.63 -9.45 4.80
N GLU A 217 -14.45 -9.17 5.80
CA GLU A 217 -15.91 -9.13 5.66
C GLU A 217 -16.36 -8.15 4.58
N SER A 218 -15.66 -7.02 4.45
CA SER A 218 -15.93 -6.03 3.39
C SER A 218 -15.59 -6.57 2.00
N VAL A 219 -14.49 -7.32 1.86
CA VAL A 219 -14.12 -7.98 0.61
C VAL A 219 -15.17 -9.01 0.21
N GLU A 220 -15.59 -9.85 1.15
CA GLU A 220 -16.65 -10.87 0.93
C GLU A 220 -17.98 -10.22 0.54
N ALA A 221 -18.39 -9.15 1.24
CA ALA A 221 -19.62 -8.41 0.94
C ALA A 221 -19.59 -7.79 -0.47
N GLY A 222 -18.44 -7.30 -0.92
CA GLY A 222 -18.27 -6.83 -2.29
C GLY A 222 -18.34 -7.95 -3.32
N ALA A 223 -17.62 -9.04 -3.09
CA ALA A 223 -17.57 -10.20 -3.97
C ALA A 223 -18.94 -10.86 -4.17
N ALA A 224 -19.76 -10.90 -3.11
CA ALA A 224 -21.11 -11.45 -3.15
C ALA A 224 -22.01 -10.74 -4.18
N LYS A 225 -21.81 -9.44 -4.44
CA LYS A 225 -22.60 -8.67 -5.42
C LYS A 225 -22.42 -9.17 -6.85
N THR A 226 -21.28 -9.77 -7.16
CA THR A 226 -20.93 -10.23 -8.52
C THR A 226 -20.73 -11.74 -8.60
N GLY A 227 -21.03 -12.46 -7.50
CA GLY A 227 -20.87 -13.92 -7.42
C GLY A 227 -19.41 -14.39 -7.43
N ARG A 228 -18.43 -13.48 -7.16
CA ARG A 228 -17.02 -13.83 -7.04
C ARG A 228 -16.75 -14.57 -5.73
N LYS A 229 -15.72 -15.38 -5.74
CA LYS A 229 -15.17 -16.02 -4.54
C LYS A 229 -13.80 -15.42 -4.28
N PRO A 230 -13.66 -14.48 -3.33
CA PRO A 230 -12.38 -13.86 -3.05
C PRO A 230 -11.46 -14.87 -2.36
N ASP A 231 -10.15 -14.71 -2.60
CA ASP A 231 -9.13 -15.55 -2.02
C ASP A 231 -8.26 -14.77 -1.05
N ARG A 232 -8.12 -15.27 0.17
CA ARG A 232 -7.23 -14.67 1.18
C ARG A 232 -5.75 -14.64 0.75
N ALA A 233 -5.36 -15.47 -0.21
CA ALA A 233 -4.04 -15.40 -0.82
C ALA A 233 -3.78 -14.06 -1.56
N ASP A 234 -4.85 -13.36 -1.98
CA ASP A 234 -4.75 -12.04 -2.60
C ASP A 234 -4.74 -10.90 -1.58
N TRP A 235 -4.97 -11.18 -0.31
CA TRP A 235 -5.01 -10.16 0.74
C TRP A 235 -3.61 -9.74 1.19
N ARG A 236 -3.34 -8.44 1.18
CA ARG A 236 -2.10 -7.81 1.64
C ARG A 236 -2.33 -7.18 3.00
N LEU A 237 -1.47 -7.51 3.97
CA LEU A 237 -1.44 -6.85 5.27
C LEU A 237 -0.16 -6.02 5.41
N VAL A 238 -0.32 -4.72 5.59
CA VAL A 238 0.78 -3.80 5.92
C VAL A 238 1.06 -3.87 7.41
N ARG A 239 2.31 -4.09 7.80
CA ARG A 239 2.72 -4.17 9.21
C ARG A 239 4.06 -3.50 9.45
N GLU A 240 4.20 -2.89 10.61
CA GLU A 240 5.49 -2.46 11.14
C GLU A 240 6.28 -3.71 11.58
N VAL A 241 7.37 -3.97 10.88
CA VAL A 241 8.22 -5.15 11.14
C VAL A 241 9.66 -4.70 11.35
N PHE A 242 10.30 -5.21 12.40
CA PHE A 242 11.75 -5.09 12.60
C PHE A 242 12.32 -6.38 13.21
N VAL A 243 13.29 -6.97 12.53
CA VAL A 243 13.96 -8.20 12.99
C VAL A 243 15.41 -7.88 13.29
N ALA A 244 15.91 -8.34 14.45
CA ALA A 244 17.32 -8.31 14.79
C ALA A 244 17.73 -9.66 15.39
N ASP A 245 19.01 -9.84 15.69
CA ASP A 245 19.52 -11.11 16.22
C ASP A 245 18.92 -11.46 17.60
N THR A 246 18.54 -10.43 18.37
CA THR A 246 17.88 -10.58 19.68
C THR A 246 16.65 -9.68 19.81
N ASP A 247 15.72 -10.04 20.69
CA ASP A 247 14.54 -9.24 21.01
C ASP A 247 14.91 -7.86 21.58
N GLU A 248 15.95 -7.79 22.40
CA GLU A 248 16.43 -6.55 23.01
C GLU A 248 16.98 -5.59 21.95
N GLU A 249 17.79 -6.10 21.03
CA GLU A 249 18.34 -5.31 19.93
C GLU A 249 17.25 -4.84 18.99
N ALA A 250 16.30 -5.70 18.61
CA ALA A 250 15.16 -5.34 17.78
C ALA A 250 14.32 -4.23 18.42
N TRP A 251 14.09 -4.32 19.75
CA TRP A 251 13.38 -3.26 20.47
C TRP A 251 14.13 -1.94 20.45
N LYS A 252 15.43 -1.96 20.72
CA LYS A 252 16.29 -0.76 20.69
C LYS A 252 16.33 -0.11 19.31
N LEU A 253 16.40 -0.91 18.25
CA LEU A 253 16.48 -0.43 16.87
C LEU A 253 15.12 -0.06 16.28
N SER A 254 14.00 -0.41 16.89
CA SER A 254 12.66 -0.07 16.42
C SER A 254 11.99 1.00 17.28
N ALA A 255 11.44 0.62 18.44
CA ALA A 255 10.75 1.54 19.35
C ALA A 255 11.66 2.63 19.90
N GLY A 256 12.94 2.32 20.11
CA GLY A 256 13.97 3.26 20.55
C GLY A 256 14.63 4.06 19.41
N ASP A 257 14.18 3.94 18.19
CA ASP A 257 14.79 4.56 17.01
C ASP A 257 13.73 5.14 16.04
N MET A 258 13.98 5.13 14.75
CA MET A 258 13.16 5.81 13.73
C MET A 258 11.69 5.39 13.70
N MET A 259 11.39 4.10 13.90
CA MET A 259 9.99 3.66 14.00
C MET A 259 9.28 4.33 15.18
N GLY A 260 9.93 4.38 16.35
CA GLY A 260 9.39 5.07 17.52
C GLY A 260 9.27 6.57 17.34
N ARG A 261 10.27 7.18 16.69
CA ARG A 261 10.28 8.61 16.38
C ARG A 261 9.11 8.98 15.47
N MET A 262 8.94 8.30 14.34
CA MET A 262 7.86 8.56 13.40
C MET A 262 6.48 8.35 14.02
N MET A 263 6.32 7.28 14.80
CA MET A 263 5.07 7.01 15.51
C MET A 263 4.74 8.15 16.50
N GLY A 264 5.72 8.61 17.28
CA GLY A 264 5.53 9.65 18.30
C GLY A 264 5.37 11.06 17.74
N GLU A 265 6.16 11.42 16.72
CA GLU A 265 6.16 12.77 16.16
C GLU A 265 5.11 12.98 15.05
N TYR A 266 4.65 11.91 14.41
CA TYR A 266 3.75 12.02 13.27
C TYR A 266 2.47 11.19 13.39
N PHE A 267 2.53 9.86 13.45
CA PHE A 267 1.34 9.02 13.37
C PHE A 267 0.38 9.19 14.54
N LEU A 268 0.85 9.14 15.78
CA LEU A 268 -0.03 9.28 16.95
C LEU A 268 -0.68 10.66 17.01
N PRO A 269 0.03 11.79 16.77
CA PRO A 269 -0.62 13.09 16.64
C PRO A 269 -1.66 13.12 15.51
N LEU A 270 -1.31 12.62 14.31
CA LEU A 270 -2.20 12.60 13.15
C LEU A 270 -3.48 11.81 13.44
N LEU A 271 -3.36 10.57 13.92
CA LEU A 271 -4.51 9.72 14.26
C LEU A 271 -5.33 10.30 15.42
N GLY A 272 -4.68 10.99 16.35
CA GLY A 272 -5.35 11.73 17.43
C GLY A 272 -6.26 12.85 16.91
N HIS A 273 -5.76 13.65 15.95
CA HIS A 273 -6.54 14.73 15.33
C HIS A 273 -7.74 14.20 14.53
N PHE A 274 -7.62 13.01 13.93
CA PHE A 274 -8.73 12.39 13.19
C PHE A 274 -9.70 11.57 14.07
N GLY A 275 -9.41 11.39 15.35
CA GLY A 275 -10.18 10.49 16.21
C GLY A 275 -10.01 9.01 15.84
N PHE A 276 -8.88 8.63 15.25
CA PHE A 276 -8.60 7.27 14.76
C PHE A 276 -7.72 6.44 15.69
N LYS A 277 -7.42 6.91 16.90
CA LYS A 277 -6.67 6.12 17.88
C LYS A 277 -7.35 4.80 18.22
N ASP A 278 -8.67 4.72 18.12
CA ASP A 278 -9.42 3.47 18.33
C ASP A 278 -8.97 2.34 17.39
N TYR A 279 -8.47 2.67 16.20
CA TYR A 279 -7.97 1.67 15.24
C TYR A 279 -6.66 1.00 15.69
N LEU A 280 -5.95 1.61 16.64
CA LEU A 280 -4.72 1.07 17.22
C LEU A 280 -4.96 0.25 18.49
N LYS A 281 -6.15 0.32 19.07
CA LYS A 281 -6.49 -0.33 20.34
C LYS A 281 -6.76 -1.82 20.14
N HIS A 282 -6.27 -2.64 21.09
CA HIS A 282 -6.59 -4.07 21.12
C HIS A 282 -7.96 -4.36 21.76
N ALA A 283 -8.49 -3.40 22.53
CA ALA A 283 -9.81 -3.47 23.16
C ALA A 283 -10.44 -2.07 23.23
N PRO A 284 -11.79 -1.96 23.14
CA PRO A 284 -12.47 -0.66 23.10
C PRO A 284 -12.35 0.18 24.37
N ASP A 285 -12.08 -0.45 25.51
CA ASP A 285 -11.96 0.19 26.83
C ASP A 285 -10.58 0.78 27.11
N VAL A 286 -9.62 0.63 26.18
CA VAL A 286 -8.29 1.24 26.31
C VAL A 286 -8.43 2.78 26.17
N PRO A 287 -8.00 3.58 27.17
CA PRO A 287 -8.01 5.03 27.04
C PRO A 287 -7.08 5.54 25.92
N ASP A 288 -7.43 6.63 25.25
CA ASP A 288 -6.59 7.25 24.22
C ASP A 288 -5.22 7.69 24.75
N THR A 289 -5.15 8.04 26.04
CA THR A 289 -3.91 8.41 26.74
C THR A 289 -2.91 7.28 26.83
N ASP A 290 -3.39 6.04 26.84
CA ASP A 290 -2.56 4.84 26.97
C ASP A 290 -2.03 4.37 25.61
N VAL A 291 -2.59 4.89 24.51
CA VAL A 291 -2.11 4.59 23.14
C VAL A 291 -0.85 5.43 22.87
N THR A 292 0.28 4.90 23.33
CA THR A 292 1.62 5.49 23.23
C THR A 292 2.47 4.74 22.19
N VAL A 293 3.68 5.22 21.92
CA VAL A 293 4.66 4.50 21.09
C VAL A 293 4.93 3.10 21.65
N GLU A 294 5.17 3.00 22.97
CA GLU A 294 5.42 1.71 23.63
C GLU A 294 4.21 0.77 23.50
N TYR A 295 2.99 1.29 23.69
CA TYR A 295 1.78 0.52 23.49
C TYR A 295 1.71 -0.05 22.07
N CYS A 296 1.90 0.79 21.03
CA CYS A 296 1.88 0.36 19.64
C CYS A 296 2.97 -0.68 19.35
N ALA A 297 4.17 -0.47 19.84
CA ALA A 297 5.29 -1.40 19.67
C ALA A 297 5.01 -2.78 20.31
N ARG A 298 4.37 -2.82 21.47
CA ARG A 298 4.04 -4.07 22.16
C ARG A 298 2.81 -4.79 21.58
N ARG A 299 1.81 -4.04 21.10
CA ARG A 299 0.50 -4.57 20.71
C ARG A 299 0.28 -4.70 19.21
N ASN A 300 0.93 -3.83 18.43
CA ASN A 300 0.68 -3.73 17.01
C ASN A 300 1.87 -4.15 16.14
N TRP A 301 3.12 -3.97 16.63
CA TRP A 301 4.30 -4.19 15.80
C TRP A 301 4.83 -5.62 15.88
N ILE A 302 5.40 -6.06 14.79
CA ILE A 302 6.08 -7.35 14.65
C ILE A 302 7.58 -7.11 14.82
N VAL A 303 8.03 -7.03 16.07
CA VAL A 303 9.42 -6.68 16.44
C VAL A 303 9.99 -7.76 17.33
N GLY A 304 11.21 -8.21 17.04
CA GLY A 304 11.91 -9.22 17.83
C GLY A 304 12.99 -9.99 17.06
N SER A 305 13.49 -11.04 17.68
CA SER A 305 14.34 -12.04 17.04
C SER A 305 13.57 -12.83 15.97
N PRO A 306 14.24 -13.57 15.08
CA PRO A 306 13.54 -14.36 14.06
C PRO A 306 12.49 -15.33 14.62
N ALA A 307 12.72 -15.90 15.81
CA ALA A 307 11.76 -16.78 16.46
C ALA A 307 10.51 -16.00 16.95
N THR A 308 10.73 -14.90 17.66
CA THR A 308 9.65 -14.02 18.17
C THR A 308 8.82 -13.42 17.03
N VAL A 309 9.48 -12.99 15.94
CA VAL A 309 8.80 -12.43 14.77
C VAL A 309 7.96 -13.48 14.06
N ALA A 310 8.47 -14.71 13.91
CA ALA A 310 7.70 -15.81 13.31
C ALA A 310 6.44 -16.12 14.15
N GLU A 311 6.54 -16.20 15.47
CA GLU A 311 5.41 -16.42 16.37
C GLU A 311 4.35 -15.31 16.26
N LYS A 312 4.79 -14.05 16.23
CA LYS A 312 3.89 -12.90 16.06
C LYS A 312 3.16 -12.92 14.72
N ILE A 313 3.85 -13.22 13.61
CA ILE A 313 3.23 -13.34 12.29
C ILE A 313 2.22 -14.48 12.27
N GLU A 314 2.55 -15.65 12.85
CA GLU A 314 1.64 -16.78 12.92
C GLU A 314 0.40 -16.45 13.75
N THR A 315 0.55 -15.73 14.86
CA THR A 315 -0.57 -15.27 15.70
C THR A 315 -1.49 -14.35 14.90
N ILE A 316 -0.95 -13.32 14.24
CA ILE A 316 -1.74 -12.40 13.38
C ILE A 316 -2.42 -13.19 12.26
N TYR A 317 -1.71 -14.12 11.62
CA TYR A 317 -2.27 -14.94 10.54
C TYR A 317 -3.51 -15.72 11.00
N ARG A 318 -3.46 -16.33 12.18
CA ARG A 318 -4.61 -17.03 12.78
C ARG A 318 -5.74 -16.07 13.15
N ASP A 319 -5.40 -14.95 13.80
CA ASP A 319 -6.38 -13.98 14.30
C ASP A 319 -7.21 -13.36 13.16
N VAL A 320 -6.58 -13.06 12.02
CA VAL A 320 -7.29 -12.49 10.87
C VAL A 320 -7.88 -13.55 9.93
N GLY A 321 -7.63 -14.84 10.17
CA GLY A 321 -8.12 -15.96 9.35
C GLY A 321 -7.31 -16.19 8.06
N GLY A 322 -6.05 -15.76 8.03
CA GLY A 322 -5.11 -15.95 6.91
C GLY A 322 -5.05 -14.77 5.94
N PHE A 323 -3.88 -14.61 5.32
CA PHE A 323 -3.59 -13.62 4.26
C PHE A 323 -2.42 -14.11 3.39
N GLY A 324 -2.27 -13.56 2.18
CA GLY A 324 -1.25 -14.04 1.23
C GLY A 324 0.09 -13.33 1.29
N VAL A 325 0.10 -12.01 1.54
CA VAL A 325 1.32 -11.20 1.51
C VAL A 325 1.42 -10.33 2.75
N LEU A 326 2.57 -10.41 3.42
CA LEU A 326 2.96 -9.46 4.46
C LEU A 326 3.73 -8.31 3.81
N LEU A 327 3.18 -7.12 3.87
CA LEU A 327 3.83 -5.90 3.41
C LEU A 327 4.55 -5.24 4.60
N VAL A 328 5.87 -5.19 4.57
CA VAL A 328 6.68 -4.48 5.56
C VAL A 328 6.48 -2.98 5.37
N PHE A 329 6.05 -2.27 6.40
CA PHE A 329 5.95 -0.81 6.35
C PHE A 329 7.35 -0.17 6.38
N GLY A 330 7.60 0.76 5.45
CA GLY A 330 8.90 1.39 5.24
C GLY A 330 9.19 2.54 6.19
N PHE A 331 10.45 2.62 6.63
CA PHE A 331 10.96 3.70 7.49
C PHE A 331 12.33 4.18 7.01
N ASP A 332 12.69 5.43 7.34
CA ASP A 332 13.98 6.01 7.01
C ASP A 332 15.06 5.58 8.02
N TYR A 333 15.83 4.55 7.66
CA TYR A 333 16.99 4.09 8.44
C TYR A 333 18.33 4.46 7.79
N LYS A 334 18.39 5.54 6.99
CA LYS A 334 19.64 5.92 6.32
C LYS A 334 20.80 6.26 7.29
N HIS A 335 20.50 6.55 8.56
CA HIS A 335 21.52 6.70 9.62
C HIS A 335 22.05 5.34 10.13
N LYS A 336 21.33 4.23 9.86
CA LYS A 336 21.71 2.85 10.19
C LYS A 336 21.31 1.90 9.04
N PRO A 337 21.82 2.11 7.82
CA PRO A 337 21.34 1.39 6.64
C PRO A 337 21.55 -0.12 6.74
N GLU A 338 22.66 -0.56 7.35
CA GLU A 338 22.93 -1.99 7.50
C GLU A 338 21.95 -2.67 8.48
N ALA A 339 21.48 -1.97 9.52
CA ALA A 339 20.49 -2.53 10.45
C ALA A 339 19.15 -2.76 9.73
N TRP A 340 18.72 -1.84 8.86
CA TRP A 340 17.50 -2.02 8.08
C TRP A 340 17.63 -3.15 7.05
N LYS A 341 18.74 -3.17 6.31
CA LYS A 341 19.01 -4.24 5.35
C LYS A 341 19.09 -5.61 6.03
N HIS A 342 19.74 -5.69 7.18
CA HIS A 342 19.84 -6.91 7.98
C HIS A 342 18.45 -7.39 8.44
N SER A 343 17.62 -6.47 8.94
CA SER A 343 16.24 -6.78 9.34
C SER A 343 15.42 -7.37 8.18
N LEU A 344 15.49 -6.76 6.99
CA LEU A 344 14.81 -7.29 5.78
C LEU A 344 15.37 -8.66 5.38
N SER A 345 16.68 -8.87 5.50
CA SER A 345 17.33 -10.14 5.21
C SER A 345 16.92 -11.24 6.20
N LEU A 346 16.94 -10.97 7.50
CA LEU A 346 16.48 -11.91 8.52
C LEU A 346 15.02 -12.31 8.33
N LEU A 347 14.15 -11.34 8.00
CA LEU A 347 12.74 -11.62 7.70
C LEU A 347 12.59 -12.60 6.55
N LYS A 348 13.37 -12.39 5.48
CA LYS A 348 13.32 -13.25 4.28
C LYS A 348 13.93 -14.63 4.51
N HIS A 349 15.11 -14.70 5.11
CA HIS A 349 15.91 -15.93 5.13
C HIS A 349 15.78 -16.73 6.41
N GLU A 350 15.40 -16.09 7.53
CA GLU A 350 15.28 -16.78 8.83
C GLU A 350 13.81 -16.90 9.30
N VAL A 351 12.98 -15.88 9.06
CA VAL A 351 11.59 -15.89 9.52
C VAL A 351 10.67 -16.61 8.53
N LEU A 352 10.68 -16.20 7.25
CA LEU A 352 9.78 -16.74 6.23
C LEU A 352 9.84 -18.27 6.10
N PRO A 353 11.01 -18.94 6.15
CA PRO A 353 11.08 -20.39 6.13
C PRO A 353 10.35 -21.08 7.30
N ARG A 354 10.27 -20.43 8.46
CA ARG A 354 9.55 -20.96 9.64
C ARG A 354 8.03 -20.93 9.44
N LEU A 355 7.52 -20.14 8.48
CA LEU A 355 6.11 -19.89 8.21
C LEU A 355 5.59 -20.64 6.98
N GLN A 356 6.38 -21.54 6.38
CA GLN A 356 5.99 -22.28 5.17
C GLN A 356 4.69 -23.08 5.34
N HIS A 357 4.42 -23.58 6.54
CA HIS A 357 3.19 -24.31 6.88
C HIS A 357 1.92 -23.43 6.81
N LEU A 358 2.06 -22.10 6.79
CA LEU A 358 0.96 -21.15 6.62
C LEU A 358 0.66 -20.80 5.16
N ASP A 359 1.30 -21.45 4.18
CA ASP A 359 1.05 -21.13 2.77
C ASP A 359 -0.35 -21.55 2.34
N THR A 360 -1.22 -20.57 2.16
CA THR A 360 -2.60 -20.75 1.72
C THR A 360 -2.72 -21.40 0.33
N ARG A 361 -1.66 -21.38 -0.47
CA ARG A 361 -1.61 -21.99 -1.82
C ARG A 361 -1.31 -23.48 -1.77
N LEU A 362 -0.63 -23.97 -0.73
CA LEU A 362 -0.29 -25.38 -0.58
C LEU A 362 -1.51 -26.25 -0.21
N GLY A 363 -2.54 -25.64 0.40
CA GLY A 363 -3.82 -26.34 0.72
C GLY A 363 -4.75 -26.60 -0.48
N ARG A 364 -4.39 -26.12 -1.69
CA ARG A 364 -5.19 -26.30 -2.92
C ARG A 364 -4.81 -27.50 -3.77
N ALA A 365 -3.77 -28.20 -3.40
CA ALA A 365 -3.28 -29.39 -4.10
C ALA A 365 -3.81 -30.71 -3.48
N ALA A 366 -4.88 -30.66 -2.69
CA ALA A 366 -5.53 -31.86 -2.14
C ALA A 366 -7.01 -31.93 -2.56
#